data_c250643306cdb08edb1615be0d32e465
#
_entry.id   c250643306cdb08edb1615be0d32e465
#
_cell.length_a   1.000
_cell.length_b   1.000
_cell.length_c   1.000
_cell.angle_alpha   90.00
_cell.angle_beta   90.00
_cell.angle_gamma   90.00
#
_symmetry.space_group_name_H-M   'P 1'
#
loop_
_entity.id
_entity.type
_entity.pdbx_description
1 polymer ?
#
loop_
_entity_poly.entity_id
_entity_poly.type
_entity_poly.pdbx_seq_one_letter_code
_entity_poly.pdbx_strand_id
1 'polypeptide(L)'
;MILGPLLISVVARTLGWALLFGGNNGLVNKLLMSSGLIGAPLRFMFTETGMVVALAHVMMPFMVLSVWAALQRLDPQIENAALSLGAGPLTIIRRIVVPQIMPGVLSGAIIVFSLSASAFATPAIIGGRRLKVAATLAYDEFLNTLNWPLGAAVAILLLIALALIVVGSNALIERRYAEVFR
;
A
#
# COMPACT_ATOMS: atom_id res chain seq x y z
N MET A 1 -12.62 14.02 -2.68
CA MET A 1 -11.45 14.21 -1.78
C MET A 1 -10.39 13.10 -1.87
N ILE A 2 -10.72 11.89 -2.33
CA ILE A 2 -9.79 10.73 -2.45
C ILE A 2 -8.63 10.99 -3.45
N LEU A 3 -8.86 11.77 -4.51
CA LEU A 3 -7.86 12.12 -5.52
C LEU A 3 -6.86 13.19 -5.07
N GLY A 4 -7.19 13.99 -4.05
CA GLY A 4 -6.30 15.05 -3.55
C GLY A 4 -4.89 14.58 -3.22
N PRO A 5 -4.73 13.47 -2.47
CA PRO A 5 -3.39 12.93 -2.17
C PRO A 5 -2.60 12.49 -3.41
N LEU A 6 -3.27 12.11 -4.52
CA LEU A 6 -2.58 11.72 -5.76
C LEU A 6 -1.95 12.92 -6.49
N LEU A 7 -2.49 14.11 -6.28
CA LEU A 7 -1.96 15.35 -6.88
C LEU A 7 -0.72 15.88 -6.13
N ILE A 8 -0.49 15.39 -4.89
CA ILE A 8 0.66 15.78 -4.08
C ILE A 8 1.82 14.83 -4.37
N SER A 9 3.02 15.38 -4.59
CA SER A 9 4.23 14.58 -4.77
C SER A 9 4.43 13.56 -3.66
N VAL A 10 4.85 12.34 -4.04
CA VAL A 10 5.20 11.27 -3.08
C VAL A 10 6.27 11.74 -2.10
N VAL A 11 7.26 12.50 -2.57
CA VAL A 11 8.32 13.07 -1.72
C VAL A 11 7.74 14.01 -0.68
N ALA A 12 6.84 14.92 -1.08
CA ALA A 12 6.21 15.87 -0.14
C ALA A 12 5.37 15.14 0.92
N ARG A 13 4.60 14.12 0.54
CA ARG A 13 3.86 13.28 1.50
C ARG A 13 4.78 12.54 2.46
N THR A 14 5.88 12.01 1.94
CA THR A 14 6.88 11.31 2.78
C THR A 14 7.59 12.25 3.73
N LEU A 15 7.94 13.46 3.30
CA LEU A 15 8.50 14.50 4.19
C LEU A 15 7.50 14.89 5.29
N GLY A 16 6.21 14.97 4.97
CA GLY A 16 5.16 15.14 5.98
C GLY A 16 5.20 14.04 7.05
N TRP A 17 5.32 12.78 6.64
CA TRP A 17 5.52 11.66 7.57
C TRP A 17 6.82 11.76 8.36
N ALA A 18 7.92 12.19 7.73
CA ALA A 18 9.18 12.39 8.43
C ALA A 18 9.07 13.46 9.53
N LEU A 19 8.31 14.53 9.30
CA LEU A 19 8.01 15.54 10.31
C LEU A 19 7.11 15.00 11.43
N LEU A 20 6.09 14.21 11.08
CA LEU A 20 5.21 13.57 12.07
C LEU A 20 5.94 12.59 12.97
N PHE A 21 6.88 11.81 12.40
CA PHE A 21 7.68 10.81 13.09
C PHE A 21 8.98 11.35 13.70
N GLY A 22 9.31 12.62 13.48
CA GLY A 22 10.60 13.26 13.78
C GLY A 22 11.04 13.21 15.24
N GLY A 23 11.48 12.04 15.72
CA GLY A 23 12.09 11.84 17.02
C GLY A 23 11.21 12.27 18.20
N ASN A 24 11.83 12.78 19.27
CA ASN A 24 11.13 13.20 20.48
C ASN A 24 10.17 14.37 20.26
N ASN A 25 10.42 15.20 19.26
CA ASN A 25 9.62 16.39 18.92
C ASN A 25 8.58 16.15 17.82
N GLY A 26 8.49 14.95 17.26
CA GLY A 26 7.48 14.58 16.28
C GLY A 26 6.07 14.73 16.82
N LEU A 27 5.14 15.21 15.98
CA LEU A 27 3.75 15.44 16.37
C LEU A 27 3.09 14.19 16.95
N VAL A 28 3.37 13.01 16.40
CA VAL A 28 2.81 11.74 16.88
C VAL A 28 3.24 11.48 18.32
N ASN A 29 4.53 11.62 18.63
CA ASN A 29 5.02 11.42 20.00
C ASN A 29 4.47 12.47 20.97
N LYS A 30 4.38 13.74 20.55
CA LYS A 30 3.79 14.80 21.39
C LYS A 30 2.33 14.49 21.73
N LEU A 31 1.53 14.06 20.76
CA LEU A 31 0.12 13.72 21.00
C LEU A 31 -0.02 12.48 21.90
N LEU A 32 0.77 11.43 21.67
CA LEU A 32 0.72 10.21 22.47
C LEU A 32 1.19 10.43 23.91
N MET A 33 2.21 11.27 24.12
CA MET A 33 2.69 11.61 25.47
C MET A 33 1.71 12.54 26.20
N SER A 34 1.14 13.54 25.52
CA SER A 34 0.16 14.44 26.13
C SER A 34 -1.15 13.76 26.49
N SER A 35 -1.54 12.70 25.77
CA SER A 35 -2.70 11.87 26.09
C SER A 35 -2.44 10.84 27.19
N GLY A 36 -1.20 10.71 27.69
CA GLY A 36 -0.83 9.74 28.70
C GLY A 36 -0.76 8.28 28.22
N LEU A 37 -0.87 8.05 26.90
CA LEU A 37 -0.82 6.71 26.32
C LEU A 37 0.57 6.08 26.34
N ILE A 38 1.62 6.92 26.30
CA ILE A 38 3.02 6.46 26.34
C ILE A 38 3.81 7.28 27.36
N GLY A 39 4.71 6.62 28.10
CA GLY A 39 5.62 7.26 29.07
C GLY A 39 6.96 7.70 28.46
N ALA A 40 7.28 7.27 27.26
CA ALA A 40 8.53 7.62 26.57
C ALA A 40 8.28 7.71 25.06
N PRO A 41 9.06 8.55 24.32
CA PRO A 41 8.88 8.74 22.90
C PRO A 41 9.21 7.45 22.11
N LEU A 42 8.32 7.07 21.20
CA LEU A 42 8.52 5.93 20.30
C LEU A 42 9.40 6.34 19.12
N ARG A 43 10.25 5.44 18.70
CA ARG A 43 11.08 5.63 17.51
C ARG A 43 10.32 5.10 16.28
N PHE A 44 9.80 5.99 15.45
CA PHE A 44 9.19 5.66 14.17
C PHE A 44 10.15 5.83 13.00
N MET A 45 11.00 6.87 13.05
CA MET A 45 12.03 7.08 12.03
C MET A 45 13.09 5.98 12.10
N PHE A 46 13.54 5.56 10.91
CA PHE A 46 14.56 4.51 10.71
C PHE A 46 14.14 3.14 11.28
N THR A 47 12.82 2.87 11.32
CA THR A 47 12.24 1.59 11.69
C THR A 47 11.35 1.03 10.59
N GLU A 48 11.21 -0.29 10.56
CA GLU A 48 10.31 -0.97 9.61
C GLU A 48 8.87 -0.50 9.79
N THR A 49 8.40 -0.38 11.04
CA THR A 49 7.04 0.07 11.34
C THR A 49 6.76 1.46 10.78
N GLY A 50 7.66 2.42 10.97
CA GLY A 50 7.49 3.77 10.43
C GLY A 50 7.47 3.75 8.89
N MET A 51 8.33 2.95 8.26
CA MET A 51 8.36 2.80 6.81
C MET A 51 7.07 2.17 6.27
N VAL A 52 6.57 1.12 6.92
CA VAL A 52 5.31 0.45 6.52
C VAL A 52 4.12 1.40 6.64
N VAL A 53 3.99 2.13 7.74
CA VAL A 53 2.89 3.08 7.95
C VAL A 53 2.92 4.20 6.90
N ALA A 54 4.09 4.77 6.62
CA ALA A 54 4.24 5.81 5.62
C ALA A 54 3.93 5.29 4.20
N LEU A 55 4.43 4.10 3.83
CA LEU A 55 4.12 3.45 2.55
C LEU A 55 2.63 3.14 2.42
N ALA A 56 2.01 2.57 3.45
CA ALA A 56 0.58 2.26 3.45
C ALA A 56 -0.26 3.51 3.16
N HIS A 57 0.03 4.64 3.81
CA HIS A 57 -0.66 5.90 3.55
C HIS A 57 -0.41 6.42 2.13
N VAL A 58 0.84 6.35 1.64
CA VAL A 58 1.18 6.82 0.29
C VAL A 58 0.48 5.98 -0.79
N MET A 59 0.33 4.67 -0.55
CA MET A 59 -0.29 3.72 -1.49
C MET A 59 -1.80 3.58 -1.31
N MET A 60 -2.37 4.05 -0.19
CA MET A 60 -3.81 3.96 0.10
C MET A 60 -4.71 4.44 -1.04
N PRO A 61 -4.46 5.56 -1.74
CA PRO A 61 -5.34 6.01 -2.82
C PRO A 61 -5.49 4.99 -3.94
N PHE A 62 -4.45 4.25 -4.29
CA PHE A 62 -4.51 3.22 -5.34
C PHE A 62 -5.41 2.06 -4.93
N MET A 63 -5.33 1.63 -3.66
CA MET A 63 -6.22 0.61 -3.13
C MET A 63 -7.68 1.08 -3.10
N VAL A 64 -7.91 2.31 -2.64
CA VAL A 64 -9.26 2.89 -2.58
C VAL A 64 -9.87 2.99 -3.98
N LEU A 65 -9.11 3.43 -4.99
CA LEU A 65 -9.60 3.51 -6.37
C LEU A 65 -9.95 2.14 -6.95
N SER A 66 -9.13 1.11 -6.67
CA SER A 66 -9.39 -0.25 -7.13
C SER A 66 -10.67 -0.82 -6.51
N VAL A 67 -10.85 -0.65 -5.19
CA VAL A 67 -12.07 -1.07 -4.48
C VAL A 67 -13.28 -0.27 -4.95
N TRP A 68 -13.12 1.04 -5.14
CA TRP A 68 -14.18 1.91 -5.65
C TRP A 68 -14.66 1.47 -7.03
N ALA A 69 -13.73 1.18 -7.95
CA ALA A 69 -14.07 0.69 -9.29
C ALA A 69 -14.81 -0.66 -9.25
N ALA A 70 -14.48 -1.54 -8.31
CA ALA A 70 -15.17 -2.80 -8.11
C ALA A 70 -16.59 -2.58 -7.54
N LEU A 71 -16.75 -1.66 -6.59
CA LEU A 71 -18.06 -1.29 -6.03
C LEU A 71 -19.00 -0.70 -7.07
N GLN A 72 -18.49 0.08 -8.01
CA GLN A 72 -19.31 0.66 -9.09
C GLN A 72 -19.88 -0.37 -10.08
N ARG A 73 -19.36 -1.59 -10.09
CA ARG A 73 -19.83 -2.69 -10.94
C ARG A 73 -20.94 -3.54 -10.28
N LEU A 74 -21.23 -3.31 -9.01
CA LEU A 74 -22.28 -4.03 -8.30
C LEU A 74 -23.64 -3.64 -8.85
N ASP A 75 -24.50 -4.63 -9.06
CA ASP A 75 -25.90 -4.41 -9.40
C ASP A 75 -26.70 -4.09 -8.13
N PRO A 76 -27.28 -2.88 -8.01
CA PRO A 76 -28.10 -2.51 -6.86
C PRO A 76 -29.33 -3.40 -6.66
N GLN A 77 -29.80 -4.09 -7.71
CA GLN A 77 -30.96 -4.98 -7.63
C GLN A 77 -30.68 -6.18 -6.74
N ILE A 78 -29.44 -6.66 -6.68
CA ILE A 78 -29.05 -7.80 -5.82
C ILE A 78 -29.18 -7.41 -4.34
N GLU A 79 -28.77 -6.20 -4.00
CA GLU A 79 -28.92 -5.68 -2.62
C GLU A 79 -30.39 -5.51 -2.25
N ASN A 80 -31.21 -4.95 -3.16
CA ASN A 80 -32.65 -4.77 -2.96
C ASN A 80 -33.38 -6.11 -2.80
N ALA A 81 -33.02 -7.11 -3.60
CA ALA A 81 -33.58 -8.45 -3.49
C ALA A 81 -33.26 -9.09 -2.13
N ALA A 82 -32.04 -8.92 -1.65
CA ALA A 82 -31.63 -9.42 -0.33
C ALA A 82 -32.38 -8.71 0.81
N LEU A 83 -32.58 -7.39 0.71
CA LEU A 83 -33.40 -6.63 1.67
C LEU A 83 -34.83 -7.15 1.70
N SER A 84 -35.41 -7.43 0.54
CA SER A 84 -36.81 -7.98 0.44
C SER A 84 -36.92 -9.35 1.08
N LEU A 85 -35.85 -10.13 1.13
CA LEU A 85 -35.76 -11.42 1.83
C LEU A 85 -35.43 -11.28 3.32
N GLY A 86 -35.43 -10.05 3.86
CA GLY A 86 -35.17 -9.78 5.29
C GLY A 86 -33.70 -9.82 5.70
N ALA A 87 -32.75 -9.76 4.74
CA ALA A 87 -31.34 -9.72 5.09
C ALA A 87 -30.97 -8.39 5.75
N GLY A 88 -30.30 -8.45 6.90
CA GLY A 88 -29.77 -7.28 7.57
C GLY A 88 -28.52 -6.71 6.83
N PRO A 89 -28.18 -5.42 7.03
CA PRO A 89 -27.11 -4.72 6.31
C PRO A 89 -25.74 -5.41 6.43
N LEU A 90 -25.40 -5.94 7.60
CA LEU A 90 -24.14 -6.65 7.81
C LEU A 90 -24.08 -7.98 7.02
N THR A 91 -25.24 -8.65 6.86
CA THR A 91 -25.36 -9.88 6.06
C THR A 91 -25.15 -9.57 4.58
N ILE A 92 -25.74 -8.48 4.08
CA ILE A 92 -25.57 -8.01 2.70
C ILE A 92 -24.10 -7.71 2.44
N ILE A 93 -23.46 -6.92 3.29
CA ILE A 93 -22.04 -6.60 3.13
C ILE A 93 -21.18 -7.89 3.08
N ARG A 94 -21.32 -8.80 4.04
CA ARG A 94 -20.44 -9.98 4.16
C ARG A 94 -20.73 -11.06 3.13
N ARG A 95 -21.98 -11.26 2.73
CA ARG A 95 -22.39 -12.38 1.86
C ARG A 95 -22.58 -11.98 0.40
N ILE A 96 -22.78 -10.70 0.11
CA ILE A 96 -23.05 -10.21 -1.24
C ILE A 96 -21.96 -9.27 -1.71
N VAL A 97 -21.76 -8.14 -1.02
CA VAL A 97 -20.85 -7.09 -1.47
C VAL A 97 -19.38 -7.57 -1.42
N VAL A 98 -18.91 -8.04 -0.27
CA VAL A 98 -17.50 -8.44 -0.09
C VAL A 98 -17.06 -9.51 -1.09
N PRO A 99 -17.79 -10.63 -1.32
CA PRO A 99 -17.39 -11.62 -2.29
C PRO A 99 -17.32 -11.07 -3.73
N GLN A 100 -18.24 -10.19 -4.11
CA GLN A 100 -18.29 -9.63 -5.46
C GLN A 100 -17.18 -8.62 -5.73
N ILE A 101 -16.76 -7.83 -4.74
CA ILE A 101 -15.66 -6.88 -4.90
C ILE A 101 -14.27 -7.52 -4.70
N MET A 102 -14.21 -8.77 -4.25
CA MET A 102 -12.94 -9.45 -3.94
C MET A 102 -11.94 -9.45 -5.09
N PRO A 103 -12.33 -9.67 -6.36
CA PRO A 103 -11.40 -9.54 -7.49
C PRO A 103 -10.77 -8.16 -7.59
N GLY A 104 -11.54 -7.09 -7.34
CA GLY A 104 -11.03 -5.73 -7.33
C GLY A 104 -10.10 -5.45 -6.15
N VAL A 105 -10.40 -6.02 -4.98
CA VAL A 105 -9.50 -5.94 -3.80
C VAL A 105 -8.17 -6.64 -4.09
N LEU A 106 -8.20 -7.83 -4.68
CA LEU A 106 -7.00 -8.58 -5.04
C LEU A 106 -6.17 -7.87 -6.12
N SER A 107 -6.81 -7.35 -7.16
CA SER A 107 -6.13 -6.55 -8.19
C SER A 107 -5.49 -5.30 -7.60
N GLY A 108 -6.22 -4.59 -6.73
CA GLY A 108 -5.68 -3.45 -5.98
C GLY A 108 -4.49 -3.81 -5.10
N ALA A 109 -4.54 -4.95 -4.43
CA ALA A 109 -3.43 -5.45 -3.61
C ALA A 109 -2.17 -5.74 -4.44
N ILE A 110 -2.31 -6.31 -5.65
CA ILE A 110 -1.19 -6.54 -6.57
C ILE A 110 -0.58 -5.20 -7.02
N ILE A 111 -1.41 -4.23 -7.37
CA ILE A 111 -0.95 -2.88 -7.77
C ILE A 111 -0.18 -2.24 -6.61
N VAL A 112 -0.76 -2.20 -5.42
CA VAL A 112 -0.15 -1.61 -4.22
C VAL A 112 1.14 -2.32 -3.86
N PHE A 113 1.18 -3.65 -3.93
CA PHE A 113 2.38 -4.44 -3.69
C PHE A 113 3.49 -4.09 -4.69
N SER A 114 3.19 -4.06 -5.99
CA SER A 114 4.16 -3.77 -7.05
C SER A 114 4.74 -2.36 -6.91
N LEU A 115 3.88 -1.36 -6.64
CA LEU A 115 4.29 0.02 -6.40
C LEU A 115 5.12 0.16 -5.12
N SER A 116 4.76 -0.56 -4.05
CA SER A 116 5.49 -0.52 -2.78
C SER A 116 6.86 -1.18 -2.89
N ALA A 117 6.96 -2.32 -3.60
CA ALA A 117 8.22 -3.04 -3.77
C ALA A 117 9.23 -2.28 -4.65
N SER A 118 8.74 -1.49 -5.61
CA SER A 118 9.55 -0.60 -6.45
C SER A 118 9.75 0.81 -5.86
N ALA A 119 9.11 1.11 -4.73
CA ALA A 119 9.18 2.43 -4.12
C ALA A 119 10.61 2.77 -3.65
N PHE A 120 11.09 3.96 -4.02
CA PHE A 120 12.39 4.47 -3.62
C PHE A 120 12.28 5.58 -2.56
N ALA A 121 11.47 6.61 -2.82
CA ALA A 121 11.47 7.85 -2.03
C ALA A 121 11.12 7.63 -0.56
N THR A 122 10.06 6.86 -0.26
CA THR A 122 9.62 6.63 1.11
C THR A 122 10.61 5.79 1.92
N PRO A 123 11.12 4.64 1.42
CA PRO A 123 12.19 3.92 2.10
C PRO A 123 13.48 4.73 2.28
N ALA A 124 13.87 5.53 1.30
CA ALA A 124 15.07 6.37 1.39
C ALA A 124 14.97 7.44 2.49
N ILE A 125 13.81 8.08 2.63
CA ILE A 125 13.59 9.15 3.61
C ILE A 125 13.29 8.59 5.00
N ILE A 126 12.33 7.66 5.13
CA ILE A 126 11.87 7.12 6.44
C ILE A 126 12.82 6.04 6.95
N GLY A 127 13.28 5.13 6.08
CA GLY A 127 14.23 4.07 6.43
C GLY A 127 15.67 4.56 6.53
N GLY A 128 16.01 5.61 5.78
CA GLY A 128 17.35 6.17 5.71
C GLY A 128 18.36 5.12 5.24
N ARG A 129 19.60 5.24 5.72
CA ARG A 129 20.68 4.30 5.37
C ARG A 129 20.62 2.98 6.16
N ARG A 130 19.74 2.87 7.17
CA ARG A 130 19.67 1.70 8.07
C ARG A 130 18.80 0.60 7.52
N LEU A 131 17.72 0.95 6.81
CA LEU A 131 16.77 0.00 6.23
C LEU A 131 16.82 0.12 4.71
N LYS A 132 17.53 -0.81 4.07
CA LYS A 132 17.62 -0.87 2.62
C LYS A 132 16.57 -1.84 2.08
N VAL A 133 15.73 -1.38 1.17
CA VAL A 133 14.90 -2.21 0.32
C VAL A 133 15.60 -2.40 -1.04
N ALA A 134 15.16 -3.36 -1.85
CA ALA A 134 15.83 -3.67 -3.11
C ALA A 134 16.01 -2.44 -4.02
N ALA A 135 14.98 -1.58 -4.11
CA ALA A 135 15.05 -0.36 -4.91
C ALA A 135 16.12 0.64 -4.40
N THR A 136 16.20 0.84 -3.07
CA THR A 136 17.23 1.72 -2.49
C THR A 136 18.62 1.10 -2.54
N LEU A 137 18.73 -0.23 -2.46
CA LEU A 137 19.98 -0.94 -2.62
C LEU A 137 20.52 -0.79 -4.05
N ALA A 138 19.67 -1.04 -5.06
CA ALA A 138 20.05 -0.84 -6.47
C ALA A 138 20.54 0.59 -6.71
N TYR A 139 19.82 1.60 -6.19
CA TYR A 139 20.22 3.00 -6.31
C TYR A 139 21.57 3.28 -5.66
N ASP A 140 21.80 2.78 -4.44
CA ASP A 140 23.07 2.95 -3.73
C ASP A 140 24.23 2.35 -4.51
N GLU A 141 24.05 1.13 -5.07
CA GLU A 141 25.10 0.45 -5.84
C GLU A 141 25.40 1.20 -7.15
N PHE A 142 24.37 1.76 -7.82
CA PHE A 142 24.59 2.53 -9.04
C PHE A 142 25.30 3.87 -8.80
N LEU A 143 24.86 4.65 -7.81
CA LEU A 143 25.22 6.06 -7.69
C LEU A 143 26.21 6.35 -6.58
N ASN A 144 26.19 5.59 -5.48
CA ASN A 144 27.04 5.85 -4.33
C ASN A 144 28.31 4.99 -4.32
N THR A 145 28.20 3.69 -4.65
CA THR A 145 29.34 2.77 -4.68
C THR A 145 29.94 2.62 -6.08
N LEU A 146 29.22 3.09 -7.12
CA LEU A 146 29.58 2.95 -8.55
C LEU A 146 29.79 1.49 -8.97
N ASN A 147 29.18 0.55 -8.23
CA ASN A 147 29.17 -0.88 -8.55
C ASN A 147 28.02 -1.21 -9.49
N TRP A 148 28.13 -0.76 -10.72
CA TRP A 148 27.09 -0.90 -11.73
C TRP A 148 26.64 -2.34 -11.98
N PRO A 149 27.54 -3.34 -12.03
CA PRO A 149 27.12 -4.74 -12.20
C PRO A 149 26.21 -5.23 -11.09
N LEU A 150 26.52 -4.91 -9.82
CA LEU A 150 25.68 -5.31 -8.69
C LEU A 150 24.35 -4.55 -8.68
N GLY A 151 24.37 -3.25 -8.94
CA GLY A 151 23.15 -2.45 -9.05
C GLY A 151 22.22 -2.97 -10.12
N ALA A 152 22.76 -3.33 -11.30
CA ALA A 152 22.00 -3.93 -12.39
C ALA A 152 21.44 -5.31 -12.01
N ALA A 153 22.22 -6.16 -11.35
CA ALA A 153 21.77 -7.46 -10.90
C ALA A 153 20.59 -7.36 -9.91
N VAL A 154 20.67 -6.47 -8.92
CA VAL A 154 19.58 -6.23 -7.96
C VAL A 154 18.32 -5.70 -8.66
N ALA A 155 18.46 -4.76 -9.60
CA ALA A 155 17.33 -4.21 -10.35
C ALA A 155 16.64 -5.28 -11.21
N ILE A 156 17.41 -6.12 -11.91
CA ILE A 156 16.88 -7.21 -12.74
C ILE A 156 16.20 -8.27 -11.86
N LEU A 157 16.80 -8.66 -10.74
CA LEU A 157 16.18 -9.61 -9.82
C LEU A 157 14.86 -9.07 -9.26
N LEU A 158 14.79 -7.79 -8.89
CA LEU A 158 13.57 -7.16 -8.44
C LEU A 158 12.50 -7.17 -9.54
N LEU A 159 12.88 -6.83 -10.79
CA LEU A 159 11.98 -6.83 -11.93
C LEU A 159 11.41 -8.23 -12.20
N ILE A 160 12.26 -9.25 -12.22
CA ILE A 160 11.85 -10.65 -12.43
C ILE A 160 10.93 -11.10 -11.31
N ALA A 161 11.29 -10.86 -10.06
CA ALA A 161 10.48 -11.22 -8.89
C ALA A 161 9.08 -10.58 -8.95
N LEU A 162 9.01 -9.27 -9.26
CA LEU A 162 7.74 -8.57 -9.41
C LEU A 162 6.92 -9.11 -10.59
N ALA A 163 7.55 -9.36 -11.74
CA ALA A 163 6.87 -9.91 -12.91
C ALA A 163 6.26 -11.29 -12.60
N LEU A 164 7.01 -12.17 -11.94
CA LEU A 164 6.53 -13.49 -11.54
C LEU A 164 5.36 -13.42 -10.56
N ILE A 165 5.43 -12.52 -9.56
CA ILE A 165 4.36 -12.32 -8.58
C ILE A 165 3.10 -11.76 -9.27
N VAL A 166 3.24 -10.76 -10.13
CA VAL A 166 2.11 -10.13 -10.84
C VAL A 166 1.43 -11.14 -11.77
N VAL A 167 2.21 -11.83 -12.62
CA VAL A 167 1.67 -12.82 -13.57
C VAL A 167 1.04 -13.99 -12.82
N GLY A 168 1.72 -14.52 -11.81
CA GLY A 168 1.20 -15.63 -11.01
C GLY A 168 -0.08 -15.25 -10.25
N SER A 169 -0.12 -14.07 -9.64
CA SER A 169 -1.29 -13.59 -8.92
C SER A 169 -2.48 -13.34 -9.86
N ASN A 170 -2.27 -12.73 -11.03
CA ASN A 170 -3.32 -12.53 -12.02
C ASN A 170 -3.89 -13.86 -12.52
N ALA A 171 -3.04 -14.81 -12.85
CA ALA A 171 -3.47 -16.15 -13.28
C ALA A 171 -4.31 -16.87 -12.19
N LEU A 172 -3.97 -16.69 -10.92
CA LEU A 172 -4.73 -17.25 -9.80
C LEU A 172 -6.09 -16.56 -9.64
N ILE A 173 -6.13 -15.23 -9.75
CA ILE A 173 -7.37 -14.45 -9.65
C ILE A 173 -8.31 -14.81 -10.80
N GLU A 174 -7.82 -14.84 -12.03
CA GLU A 174 -8.63 -15.20 -13.20
C GLU A 174 -9.21 -16.60 -13.08
N ARG A 175 -8.41 -17.60 -12.66
CA ARG A 175 -8.90 -18.97 -12.47
C ARG A 175 -9.97 -19.08 -11.39
N ARG A 176 -9.84 -18.32 -10.30
CA ARG A 176 -10.76 -18.41 -9.15
C ARG A 176 -12.04 -17.60 -9.32
N TYR A 177 -11.97 -16.53 -10.11
CA TYR A 177 -13.08 -15.58 -10.27
C TYR A 177 -13.53 -15.43 -11.74
N ALA A 178 -13.24 -16.43 -12.58
CA ALA A 178 -13.61 -16.44 -14.02
C ALA A 178 -15.08 -16.12 -14.28
N GLU A 179 -15.99 -16.51 -13.37
CA GLU A 179 -17.43 -16.27 -13.48
C GLU A 179 -17.81 -14.80 -13.20
N VAL A 180 -17.02 -14.07 -12.43
CA VAL A 180 -17.27 -12.66 -12.09
C VAL A 180 -16.80 -11.71 -13.19
N PHE A 181 -15.90 -12.19 -14.07
CA PHE A 181 -15.34 -11.42 -15.21
C PHE A 181 -16.07 -11.68 -16.53
N ARG A 182 -17.03 -12.60 -16.56
CA ARG A 182 -17.93 -12.83 -17.69
C ARG A 182 -19.23 -12.05 -17.54
#